data_a691a180f31db51a52fe567db659edf7
#
_entry.id   a691a180f31db51a52fe567db659edf7
#
_cell.length_a   1.000
_cell.length_b   1.000
_cell.length_c   1.000
_cell.angle_alpha   90.00
_cell.angle_beta   90.00
_cell.angle_gamma   90.00
#
_symmetry.space_group_name_H-M   'P 1'
#
loop_
_entity.id
_entity.type
_entity.pdbx_description
1 polymer ?
#
loop_
_entity_poly.entity_id
_entity_poly.type
_entity_poly.pdbx_seq_one_letter_code
_entity_poly.pdbx_strand_id
1 'polypeptide(L)'
;MGKSWLDLSALDLKLLAMAAMLVDHMGYLLFPTAMWMRYVGRLAFPIFAFQIAEGWYRTHDREKYTLRLLICAVVSEVPFDLAFSGTPVDAGYQNVLWTFFIAAAALWAADALQERLHLPLPLAALPAAGAGYLLGEWMQADYFGPGVLTVLVFALCRQWHIGRLPELAAMLVINGWLLPSASMTVWGMELPVQLLAAAALPLIWLYRGRQGPHSPVLQGIWYAFYPAHLLLLWWLARSIGI
;
A
#
# COMPACT_ATOMS: atom_id res chain seq x y z
N MET A 1 -22.71 -8.33 21.67
CA MET A 1 -22.08 -9.26 20.73
C MET A 1 -20.66 -9.52 21.22
N GLY A 2 -20.35 -10.76 21.59
CA GLY A 2 -19.04 -11.13 22.15
C GLY A 2 -17.92 -10.90 21.12
N LYS A 3 -16.74 -10.47 21.61
CA LYS A 3 -15.52 -10.42 20.80
C LYS A 3 -15.23 -11.81 20.26
N SER A 4 -15.30 -12.00 18.94
CA SER A 4 -14.69 -13.16 18.30
C SER A 4 -13.17 -12.96 18.36
N TRP A 5 -12.41 -13.99 18.72
CA TRP A 5 -10.93 -13.97 18.73
C TRP A 5 -10.32 -13.69 17.36
N LEU A 6 -11.14 -13.74 16.31
CA LEU A 6 -10.76 -13.53 14.91
C LEU A 6 -11.09 -12.12 14.38
N ASP A 7 -11.56 -11.18 15.23
CA ASP A 7 -11.93 -9.84 14.76
C ASP A 7 -10.72 -8.90 14.84
N LEU A 8 -10.10 -8.62 13.70
CA LEU A 8 -9.00 -7.66 13.60
C LEU A 8 -9.51 -6.20 13.60
N SER A 9 -8.79 -5.31 14.29
CA SER A 9 -8.97 -3.86 14.21
C SER A 9 -8.06 -3.24 13.14
N ALA A 10 -8.28 -1.96 12.80
CA ALA A 10 -7.38 -1.22 11.93
C ALA A 10 -5.96 -1.14 12.49
N LEU A 11 -5.82 -1.07 13.83
CA LEU A 11 -4.52 -1.11 14.50
C LEU A 11 -3.83 -2.46 14.32
N ASP A 12 -4.56 -3.58 14.49
CA ASP A 12 -3.98 -4.92 14.32
C ASP A 12 -3.46 -5.12 12.88
N LEU A 13 -4.27 -4.74 11.89
CA LEU A 13 -3.84 -4.77 10.49
C LEU A 13 -2.62 -3.89 10.22
N LYS A 14 -2.58 -2.69 10.82
CA LYS A 14 -1.44 -1.77 10.69
C LYS A 14 -0.17 -2.38 11.24
N LEU A 15 -0.22 -2.95 12.43
CA LEU A 15 0.93 -3.61 13.05
C LEU A 15 1.42 -4.80 12.23
N LEU A 16 0.50 -5.62 11.69
CA LEU A 16 0.84 -6.72 10.80
C LEU A 16 1.53 -6.23 9.52
N ALA A 17 0.99 -5.18 8.89
CA ALA A 17 1.57 -4.60 7.69
C ALA A 17 2.96 -3.99 7.96
N MET A 18 3.13 -3.27 9.07
CA MET A 18 4.42 -2.70 9.48
C MET A 18 5.46 -3.78 9.76
N ALA A 19 5.07 -4.86 10.44
CA ALA A 19 5.96 -5.99 10.69
C ALA A 19 6.36 -6.69 9.39
N ALA A 20 5.41 -6.96 8.48
CA ALA A 20 5.69 -7.55 7.17
C ALA A 20 6.60 -6.65 6.32
N MET A 21 6.37 -5.32 6.32
CA MET A 21 7.20 -4.35 5.61
C MET A 21 8.63 -4.29 6.19
N LEU A 22 8.77 -4.31 7.51
CA LEU A 22 10.09 -4.34 8.16
C LEU A 22 10.86 -5.60 7.76
N VAL A 23 10.20 -6.77 7.81
CA VAL A 23 10.80 -8.06 7.38
C VAL A 23 11.21 -7.99 5.90
N ASP A 24 10.38 -7.43 5.02
CA ASP A 24 10.69 -7.25 3.61
C ASP A 24 11.96 -6.42 3.40
N HIS A 25 12.03 -5.25 4.03
CA HIS A 25 13.17 -4.35 3.88
C HIS A 25 14.44 -4.89 4.55
N MET A 26 14.32 -5.62 5.66
CA MET A 26 15.45 -6.37 6.23
C MET A 26 15.95 -7.43 5.23
N GLY A 27 15.04 -8.18 4.60
CA GLY A 27 15.39 -9.15 3.57
C GLY A 27 16.10 -8.53 2.39
N TYR A 28 15.65 -7.34 1.96
CA TYR A 28 16.28 -6.65 0.84
C TYR A 28 17.67 -6.11 1.19
N LEU A 29 17.80 -5.41 2.34
CA LEU A 29 18.99 -4.64 2.69
C LEU A 29 20.05 -5.45 3.43
N LEU A 30 19.65 -6.39 4.30
CA LEU A 30 20.57 -7.09 5.20
C LEU A 30 20.72 -8.58 4.87
N PHE A 31 19.68 -9.22 4.32
CA PHE A 31 19.63 -10.67 4.09
C PHE A 31 19.16 -11.03 2.68
N PRO A 32 19.87 -10.60 1.61
CA PRO A 32 19.39 -10.73 0.23
C PRO A 32 19.16 -12.18 -0.23
N THR A 33 19.78 -13.16 0.42
CA THR A 33 19.57 -14.59 0.15
C THR A 33 18.35 -15.18 0.84
N ALA A 34 17.76 -14.47 1.84
CA ALA A 34 16.61 -14.94 2.62
C ALA A 34 15.28 -14.60 1.92
N MET A 35 15.01 -15.23 0.77
CA MET A 35 13.84 -14.93 -0.07
C MET A 35 12.50 -15.03 0.65
N TRP A 36 12.39 -15.87 1.69
CA TRP A 36 11.17 -15.98 2.50
C TRP A 36 10.75 -14.64 3.13
N MET A 37 11.73 -13.76 3.46
CA MET A 37 11.45 -12.43 3.99
C MET A 37 10.73 -11.56 2.95
N ARG A 38 11.14 -11.68 1.68
CA ARG A 38 10.47 -11.01 0.55
C ARG A 38 9.05 -11.55 0.33
N TYR A 39 8.82 -12.85 0.57
CA TYR A 39 7.49 -13.46 0.46
C TYR A 39 6.53 -12.94 1.55
N VAL A 40 7.00 -12.89 2.79
CA VAL A 40 6.23 -12.27 3.89
C VAL A 40 5.93 -10.81 3.61
N GLY A 41 6.89 -10.09 3.04
CA GLY A 41 6.77 -8.68 2.66
C GLY A 41 5.61 -8.37 1.72
N ARG A 42 5.25 -9.32 0.83
CA ARG A 42 4.14 -9.12 -0.11
C ARG A 42 2.79 -8.86 0.55
N LEU A 43 2.63 -9.21 1.81
CA LEU A 43 1.42 -8.93 2.58
C LEU A 43 1.27 -7.44 2.97
N ALA A 44 2.37 -6.70 3.07
CA ALA A 44 2.37 -5.34 3.60
C ALA A 44 1.57 -4.37 2.73
N PHE A 45 1.90 -4.32 1.43
CA PHE A 45 1.30 -3.35 0.52
C PHE A 45 -0.23 -3.47 0.42
N PRO A 46 -0.86 -4.64 0.19
CA PRO A 46 -2.31 -4.74 0.12
C PRO A 46 -3.01 -4.32 1.40
N ILE A 47 -2.43 -4.62 2.58
CA ILE A 47 -3.01 -4.21 3.86
C ILE A 47 -2.95 -2.69 4.00
N PHE A 48 -1.83 -2.04 3.64
CA PHE A 48 -1.75 -0.58 3.64
C PHE A 48 -2.70 0.03 2.60
N ALA A 49 -2.76 -0.50 1.38
CA ALA A 49 -3.67 -0.04 0.33
C ALA A 49 -5.14 -0.09 0.79
N PHE A 50 -5.54 -1.19 1.45
CA PHE A 50 -6.84 -1.29 2.10
C PHE A 50 -7.03 -0.21 3.18
N GLN A 51 -6.02 0.04 4.01
CA GLN A 51 -6.11 1.06 5.05
C GLN A 51 -6.18 2.49 4.49
N ILE A 52 -5.55 2.76 3.35
CA ILE A 52 -5.70 4.05 2.66
C ILE A 52 -7.14 4.22 2.17
N ALA A 53 -7.72 3.20 1.55
CA ALA A 53 -9.12 3.21 1.13
C ALA A 53 -10.08 3.37 2.31
N GLU A 54 -9.86 2.64 3.40
CA GLU A 54 -10.63 2.75 4.65
C GLU A 54 -10.51 4.14 5.28
N GLY A 55 -9.30 4.70 5.31
CA GLY A 55 -9.02 6.05 5.80
C GLY A 55 -9.73 7.13 4.99
N TRP A 56 -9.82 6.96 3.67
CA TRP A 56 -10.54 7.85 2.77
C TRP A 56 -12.02 7.98 3.15
N TYR A 57 -12.69 6.87 3.44
CA TYR A 57 -14.10 6.90 3.84
C TYR A 57 -14.35 7.37 5.27
N ARG A 58 -13.34 7.33 6.12
CA ARG A 58 -13.47 7.74 7.53
C ARG A 58 -13.05 9.18 7.78
N THR A 59 -12.28 9.77 6.89
CA THR A 59 -11.83 11.15 7.08
C THR A 59 -12.96 12.13 6.81
N HIS A 60 -13.10 13.14 7.68
CA HIS A 60 -13.99 14.27 7.44
C HIS A 60 -13.34 15.34 6.56
N ASP A 61 -12.00 15.34 6.48
CA ASP A 61 -11.23 16.35 5.75
C ASP A 61 -10.30 15.63 4.77
N ARG A 62 -10.79 15.46 3.54
CA ARG A 62 -10.09 14.76 2.46
C ARG A 62 -8.86 15.52 1.98
N GLU A 63 -8.90 16.83 2.02
CA GLU A 63 -7.76 17.69 1.66
C GLU A 63 -6.60 17.47 2.62
N LYS A 64 -6.85 17.60 3.94
CA LYS A 64 -5.82 17.33 4.94
C LYS A 64 -5.34 15.87 4.93
N TYR A 65 -6.20 14.93 4.59
CA TYR A 65 -5.81 13.53 4.46
C TYR A 65 -4.80 13.34 3.32
N THR A 66 -5.13 13.86 2.13
CA THR A 66 -4.28 13.80 0.94
C THR A 66 -2.97 14.58 1.15
N LEU A 67 -3.05 15.78 1.76
CA LEU A 67 -1.86 16.59 2.07
C LEU A 67 -0.91 15.87 3.05
N ARG A 68 -1.42 15.15 4.05
CA ARG A 68 -0.57 14.35 4.95
C ARG A 68 0.16 13.24 4.20
N LEU A 69 -0.47 12.56 3.26
CA LEU A 69 0.18 11.55 2.43
C LEU A 69 1.28 12.18 1.57
N LEU A 70 1.03 13.35 0.96
CA LEU A 70 2.03 14.09 0.20
C LEU A 70 3.23 14.48 1.06
N ILE A 71 3.00 15.07 2.24
CA ILE A 71 4.10 15.46 3.15
C ILE A 71 4.92 14.24 3.54
N CYS A 72 4.25 13.12 3.88
CA CYS A 72 4.95 11.90 4.23
C CYS A 72 5.73 11.32 3.04
N ALA A 73 5.20 11.39 1.80
CA ALA A 73 5.90 10.96 0.60
C ALA A 73 7.19 11.76 0.41
N VAL A 74 7.10 13.08 0.45
CA VAL A 74 8.26 13.98 0.29
C VAL A 74 9.31 13.77 1.41
N VAL A 75 8.88 13.68 2.67
CA VAL A 75 9.80 13.48 3.81
C VAL A 75 10.48 12.11 3.75
N SER A 76 9.83 11.12 3.19
CA SER A 76 10.34 9.74 3.11
C SER A 76 11.23 9.50 1.89
N GLU A 77 11.34 10.44 0.95
CA GLU A 77 12.12 10.23 -0.28
C GLU A 77 13.60 10.05 0.03
N VAL A 78 14.21 10.95 0.77
CA VAL A 78 15.64 10.85 1.13
C VAL A 78 15.96 9.55 1.89
N PRO A 79 15.21 9.14 2.93
CA PRO A 79 15.36 7.83 3.56
C PRO A 79 15.24 6.65 2.60
N PHE A 80 14.29 6.72 1.65
CA PHE A 80 14.05 5.69 0.66
C PHE A 80 15.22 5.59 -0.34
N ASP A 81 15.64 6.71 -0.91
CA ASP A 81 16.73 6.77 -1.87
C ASP A 81 18.05 6.29 -1.25
N LEU A 82 18.35 6.72 -0.02
CA LEU A 82 19.53 6.22 0.70
C LEU A 82 19.49 4.70 0.89
N ALA A 83 18.32 4.14 1.22
CA ALA A 83 18.18 2.72 1.49
C ALA A 83 18.25 1.87 0.22
N PHE A 84 17.65 2.30 -0.89
CA PHE A 84 17.50 1.48 -2.10
C PHE A 84 18.45 1.83 -3.23
N SER A 85 18.85 3.11 -3.36
CA SER A 85 19.78 3.59 -4.40
C SER A 85 21.17 3.93 -3.86
N GLY A 86 21.32 4.05 -2.53
CA GLY A 86 22.58 4.43 -1.89
C GLY A 86 22.93 5.90 -2.06
N THR A 87 22.07 6.71 -2.68
CA THR A 87 22.22 8.16 -2.90
C THR A 87 21.10 8.91 -2.19
N PRO A 88 21.30 10.17 -1.77
CA PRO A 88 20.26 10.93 -1.08
C PRO A 88 19.11 11.40 -1.99
N VAL A 89 19.30 11.34 -3.31
CA VAL A 89 18.29 11.74 -4.31
C VAL A 89 18.41 10.82 -5.52
N ASP A 90 17.31 10.13 -5.83
CA ASP A 90 17.13 9.32 -7.03
C ASP A 90 15.77 9.63 -7.66
N ALA A 91 15.78 10.29 -8.80
CA ALA A 91 14.55 10.66 -9.51
C ALA A 91 13.95 9.48 -10.31
N GLY A 92 14.63 8.33 -10.38
CA GLY A 92 14.23 7.20 -11.21
C GLY A 92 13.16 6.29 -10.58
N TYR A 93 12.99 6.33 -9.26
CA TYR A 93 12.04 5.46 -8.56
C TYR A 93 11.60 6.09 -7.25
N GLN A 94 10.30 6.23 -7.04
CA GLN A 94 9.73 6.96 -5.91
C GLN A 94 9.13 6.02 -4.86
N ASN A 95 9.14 6.43 -3.59
CA ASN A 95 8.62 5.61 -2.50
C ASN A 95 7.10 5.35 -2.57
N VAL A 96 6.62 4.31 -1.89
CA VAL A 96 5.22 3.83 -1.89
C VAL A 96 4.20 4.87 -1.43
N LEU A 97 4.59 5.89 -0.66
CA LEU A 97 3.66 6.92 -0.21
C LEU A 97 3.19 7.82 -1.36
N TRP A 98 3.97 7.93 -2.45
CA TRP A 98 3.52 8.56 -3.68
C TRP A 98 2.37 7.78 -4.32
N THR A 99 2.46 6.45 -4.36
CA THR A 99 1.35 5.60 -4.82
C THR A 99 0.08 5.85 -4.01
N PHE A 100 0.21 5.95 -2.69
CA PHE A 100 -0.93 6.23 -1.80
C PHE A 100 -1.47 7.65 -1.96
N PHE A 101 -0.60 8.64 -2.14
CA PHE A 101 -0.99 10.01 -2.44
C PHE A 101 -1.75 10.10 -3.78
N ILE A 102 -1.21 9.51 -4.85
CA ILE A 102 -1.85 9.48 -6.18
C ILE A 102 -3.21 8.79 -6.10
N ALA A 103 -3.31 7.67 -5.38
CA ALA A 103 -4.57 6.96 -5.20
C ALA A 103 -5.60 7.81 -4.43
N ALA A 104 -5.20 8.51 -3.37
CA ALA A 104 -6.09 9.42 -2.64
C ALA A 104 -6.54 10.60 -3.52
N ALA A 105 -5.64 11.16 -4.34
CA ALA A 105 -5.98 12.21 -5.31
C ALA A 105 -6.94 11.70 -6.39
N ALA A 106 -6.77 10.47 -6.86
CA ALA A 106 -7.68 9.83 -7.82
C ALA A 106 -9.07 9.59 -7.21
N LEU A 107 -9.15 9.16 -5.94
CA LEU A 107 -10.43 9.06 -5.21
C LEU A 107 -11.10 10.44 -5.08
N TRP A 108 -10.34 11.47 -4.77
CA TRP A 108 -10.86 12.83 -4.70
C TRP A 108 -11.40 13.31 -6.05
N ALA A 109 -10.65 13.06 -7.14
CA ALA A 109 -11.10 13.37 -8.49
C ALA A 109 -12.37 12.60 -8.87
N ALA A 110 -12.48 11.32 -8.52
CA ALA A 110 -13.67 10.52 -8.76
C ALA A 110 -14.90 11.07 -8.03
N ASP A 111 -14.75 11.45 -6.75
CA ASP A 111 -15.84 12.07 -5.98
C ASP A 111 -16.25 13.42 -6.58
N ALA A 112 -15.29 14.27 -6.97
CA ALA A 112 -15.56 15.55 -7.61
C ALA A 112 -16.26 15.41 -8.98
N LEU A 113 -15.87 14.42 -9.79
CA LEU A 113 -16.52 14.12 -11.06
C LEU A 113 -17.93 13.57 -10.84
N GLN A 114 -18.14 12.72 -9.86
CA GLN A 114 -19.46 12.22 -9.47
C GLN A 114 -20.41 13.38 -9.11
N GLU A 115 -19.95 14.30 -8.26
CA GLU A 115 -20.74 15.44 -7.81
C GLU A 115 -21.04 16.44 -8.94
N ARG A 116 -20.05 16.79 -9.74
CA ARG A 116 -20.18 17.80 -10.80
C ARG A 116 -20.99 17.33 -12.02
N LEU A 117 -20.80 16.07 -12.39
CA LEU A 117 -21.39 15.50 -13.62
C LEU A 117 -22.62 14.64 -13.31
N HIS A 118 -22.99 14.48 -12.04
CA HIS A 118 -24.08 13.60 -11.58
C HIS A 118 -23.96 12.16 -12.12
N LEU A 119 -22.70 11.71 -12.33
CA LEU A 119 -22.42 10.37 -12.84
C LEU A 119 -22.49 9.33 -11.72
N PRO A 120 -22.92 8.09 -12.00
CA PRO A 120 -22.70 7.01 -11.06
C PRO A 120 -21.19 6.80 -10.82
N LEU A 121 -20.81 6.50 -9.56
CA LEU A 121 -19.41 6.43 -9.15
C LEU A 121 -18.51 5.57 -10.06
N PRO A 122 -18.90 4.40 -10.60
CA PRO A 122 -18.03 3.66 -11.48
C PRO A 122 -17.62 4.42 -12.72
N LEU A 123 -18.56 5.19 -13.30
CA LEU A 123 -18.28 6.00 -14.48
C LEU A 123 -17.40 7.21 -14.15
N ALA A 124 -17.54 7.79 -12.96
CA ALA A 124 -16.67 8.85 -12.45
C ALA A 124 -15.27 8.30 -12.08
N ALA A 125 -15.20 7.10 -11.54
CA ALA A 125 -13.95 6.47 -11.13
C ALA A 125 -13.06 6.04 -12.30
N LEU A 126 -13.62 5.66 -13.47
CA LEU A 126 -12.83 5.21 -14.62
C LEU A 126 -11.80 6.24 -15.11
N PRO A 127 -12.15 7.50 -15.42
CA PRO A 127 -11.17 8.50 -15.85
C PRO A 127 -10.16 8.83 -14.73
N ALA A 128 -10.60 8.89 -13.48
CA ALA A 128 -9.73 9.11 -12.34
C ALA A 128 -8.75 7.95 -12.11
N ALA A 129 -9.19 6.71 -12.30
CA ALA A 129 -8.33 5.53 -12.24
C ALA A 129 -7.32 5.50 -13.38
N GLY A 130 -7.76 5.83 -14.60
CA GLY A 130 -6.86 5.95 -15.76
C GLY A 130 -5.79 7.02 -15.55
N ALA A 131 -6.17 8.22 -15.10
CA ALA A 131 -5.23 9.28 -14.79
C ALA A 131 -4.26 8.91 -13.66
N GLY A 132 -4.79 8.31 -12.59
CA GLY A 132 -3.97 7.84 -11.46
C GLY A 132 -3.00 6.72 -11.86
N TYR A 133 -3.45 5.78 -12.70
CA TYR A 133 -2.59 4.73 -13.27
C TYR A 133 -1.43 5.34 -14.06
N LEU A 134 -1.73 6.21 -15.02
CA LEU A 134 -0.72 6.86 -15.87
C LEU A 134 0.25 7.71 -15.06
N LEU A 135 -0.24 8.40 -14.02
CA LEU A 135 0.61 9.20 -13.14
C LEU A 135 1.53 8.31 -12.29
N GLY A 136 1.04 7.17 -11.78
CA GLY A 136 1.85 6.19 -11.06
C GLY A 136 2.96 5.60 -11.92
N GLU A 137 2.67 5.30 -13.19
CA GLU A 137 3.66 4.85 -14.18
C GLU A 137 4.68 5.95 -14.49
N TRP A 138 4.21 7.15 -14.79
CA TRP A 138 5.09 8.26 -15.17
C TRP A 138 6.04 8.69 -14.04
N MET A 139 5.55 8.74 -12.81
CA MET A 139 6.37 9.05 -11.64
C MET A 139 7.26 7.88 -11.21
N GLN A 140 7.06 6.69 -11.75
CA GLN A 140 7.73 5.47 -11.30
C GLN A 140 7.57 5.26 -9.78
N ALA A 141 6.36 5.56 -9.27
CA ALA A 141 6.04 5.33 -7.87
C ALA A 141 6.08 3.83 -7.55
N ASP A 142 6.52 3.46 -6.35
CA ASP A 142 6.55 2.06 -5.93
C ASP A 142 5.18 1.40 -6.13
N TYR A 143 5.15 0.22 -6.73
CA TYR A 143 3.95 -0.46 -7.28
C TYR A 143 3.28 0.25 -8.48
N PHE A 144 3.84 1.31 -9.04
CA PHE A 144 3.42 1.96 -10.29
C PHE A 144 1.90 2.25 -10.36
N GLY A 145 1.34 2.27 -11.56
CA GLY A 145 -0.11 2.40 -11.80
C GLY A 145 -0.95 1.28 -11.19
N PRO A 146 -0.55 -0.01 -11.26
CA PRO A 146 -1.25 -1.12 -10.62
C PRO A 146 -1.40 -0.94 -9.09
N GLY A 147 -0.43 -0.31 -8.43
CA GLY A 147 -0.52 0.03 -7.01
C GLY A 147 -1.66 1.01 -6.73
N VAL A 148 -1.80 2.04 -7.56
CA VAL A 148 -2.93 2.99 -7.49
C VAL A 148 -4.25 2.25 -7.69
N LEU A 149 -4.35 1.36 -8.70
CA LEU A 149 -5.56 0.56 -8.93
C LEU A 149 -5.90 -0.33 -7.74
N THR A 150 -4.93 -0.87 -7.03
CA THR A 150 -5.16 -1.69 -5.84
C THR A 150 -5.93 -0.90 -4.77
N VAL A 151 -5.54 0.33 -4.46
CA VAL A 151 -6.27 1.19 -3.52
C VAL A 151 -7.68 1.48 -4.01
N LEU A 152 -7.84 1.80 -5.30
CA LEU A 152 -9.15 2.11 -5.90
C LEU A 152 -10.08 0.88 -5.87
N VAL A 153 -9.56 -0.31 -6.12
CA VAL A 153 -10.33 -1.57 -6.02
C VAL A 153 -10.86 -1.75 -4.60
N PHE A 154 -10.01 -1.62 -3.58
CA PHE A 154 -10.46 -1.68 -2.18
C PHE A 154 -11.52 -0.63 -1.86
N ALA A 155 -11.34 0.60 -2.34
CA ALA A 155 -12.29 1.68 -2.14
C ALA A 155 -13.65 1.35 -2.78
N LEU A 156 -13.67 0.93 -4.05
CA LEU A 156 -14.89 0.58 -4.76
C LEU A 156 -15.60 -0.64 -4.15
N CYS A 157 -14.84 -1.71 -3.84
CA CYS A 157 -15.38 -2.90 -3.21
C CYS A 157 -16.05 -2.59 -1.88
N ARG A 158 -15.44 -1.69 -1.08
CA ARG A 158 -16.00 -1.24 0.18
C ARG A 158 -17.26 -0.41 0.01
N GLN A 159 -17.24 0.58 -0.87
CA GLN A 159 -18.37 1.50 -1.05
C GLN A 159 -19.61 0.78 -1.59
N TRP A 160 -19.41 -0.18 -2.45
CA TRP A 160 -20.51 -0.88 -3.13
C TRP A 160 -20.84 -2.23 -2.52
N HIS A 161 -20.18 -2.58 -1.41
CA HIS A 161 -20.34 -3.88 -0.76
C HIS A 161 -20.17 -5.03 -1.76
N ILE A 162 -19.27 -4.84 -2.74
CA ILE A 162 -18.89 -5.86 -3.70
C ILE A 162 -18.29 -7.04 -2.92
N GLY A 163 -18.78 -8.22 -3.20
CA GLY A 163 -18.39 -9.43 -2.47
C GLY A 163 -16.88 -9.75 -2.59
N ARG A 164 -16.41 -10.68 -1.77
CA ARG A 164 -14.99 -11.09 -1.69
C ARG A 164 -14.43 -11.67 -2.98
N LEU A 165 -15.24 -12.30 -3.83
CA LEU A 165 -14.76 -12.92 -5.08
C LEU A 165 -14.27 -11.91 -6.11
N PRO A 166 -14.98 -10.81 -6.43
CA PRO A 166 -14.45 -9.76 -7.31
C PRO A 166 -13.19 -9.08 -6.76
N GLU A 167 -13.11 -8.87 -5.45
CA GLU A 167 -11.92 -8.34 -4.79
C GLU A 167 -10.72 -9.28 -4.97
N LEU A 168 -10.91 -10.59 -4.75
CA LEU A 168 -9.87 -11.60 -4.99
C LEU A 168 -9.46 -11.62 -6.47
N ALA A 169 -10.42 -11.63 -7.38
CA ALA A 169 -10.16 -11.66 -8.82
C ALA A 169 -9.32 -10.43 -9.24
N ALA A 170 -9.69 -9.23 -8.79
CA ALA A 170 -8.93 -8.01 -9.06
C ALA A 170 -7.50 -8.09 -8.50
N MET A 171 -7.34 -8.58 -7.26
CA MET A 171 -6.03 -8.75 -6.65
C MET A 171 -5.16 -9.75 -7.41
N LEU A 172 -5.72 -10.87 -7.89
CA LEU A 172 -5.00 -11.85 -8.70
C LEU A 172 -4.58 -11.27 -10.06
N VAL A 173 -5.46 -10.51 -10.72
CA VAL A 173 -5.14 -9.84 -12.00
C VAL A 173 -4.04 -8.80 -11.81
N ILE A 174 -4.17 -7.91 -10.83
CA ILE A 174 -3.20 -6.84 -10.58
C ILE A 174 -1.83 -7.43 -10.24
N ASN A 175 -1.78 -8.36 -9.30
CA ASN A 175 -0.52 -8.91 -8.79
C ASN A 175 0.06 -10.05 -9.64
N GLY A 176 -0.75 -10.67 -10.50
CA GLY A 176 -0.29 -11.74 -11.38
C GLY A 176 0.12 -11.29 -12.77
N TRP A 177 -0.47 -10.18 -13.26
CA TRP A 177 -0.23 -9.72 -14.63
C TRP A 177 0.23 -8.28 -14.78
N LEU A 178 -0.26 -7.37 -13.95
CA LEU A 178 0.04 -5.95 -14.13
C LEU A 178 1.30 -5.52 -13.40
N LEU A 179 1.63 -6.15 -12.26
CA LEU A 179 2.83 -5.81 -11.49
C LEU A 179 4.02 -6.66 -11.93
N PRO A 180 5.13 -6.06 -12.37
CA PRO A 180 6.37 -6.79 -12.62
C PRO A 180 6.87 -7.42 -11.31
N SER A 181 7.31 -8.67 -11.39
CA SER A 181 7.74 -9.43 -10.22
C SER A 181 8.73 -10.51 -10.61
N ALA A 182 9.65 -10.84 -9.70
CA ALA A 182 10.40 -12.07 -9.79
C ALA A 182 9.46 -13.28 -9.77
N SER A 183 9.85 -14.39 -10.36
CA SER A 183 9.11 -15.64 -10.32
C SER A 183 9.57 -16.52 -9.16
N MET A 184 8.66 -17.41 -8.73
CA MET A 184 8.93 -18.53 -7.84
C MET A 184 8.39 -19.81 -8.45
N THR A 185 9.13 -20.90 -8.28
CA THR A 185 8.69 -22.21 -8.79
C THR A 185 7.85 -22.92 -7.75
N VAL A 186 6.59 -23.18 -8.09
CA VAL A 186 5.65 -23.95 -7.25
C VAL A 186 5.14 -25.14 -8.05
N TRP A 187 5.45 -26.36 -7.61
CA TRP A 187 5.10 -27.61 -8.32
C TRP A 187 5.48 -27.61 -9.81
N GLY A 188 6.66 -27.03 -10.13
CA GLY A 188 7.15 -26.96 -11.51
C GLY A 188 6.54 -25.85 -12.38
N MET A 189 5.67 -25.03 -11.82
CA MET A 189 5.12 -23.84 -12.50
C MET A 189 5.81 -22.56 -12.00
N GLU A 190 6.15 -21.69 -12.94
CA GLU A 190 6.68 -20.36 -12.63
C GLU A 190 5.53 -19.40 -12.34
N LEU A 191 5.44 -18.93 -11.10
CA LEU A 191 4.44 -17.99 -10.64
C LEU A 191 5.08 -16.69 -10.18
N PRO A 192 4.46 -15.52 -10.46
CA PRO A 192 4.92 -14.25 -9.91
C PRO A 192 4.91 -14.26 -8.38
N VAL A 193 6.02 -13.87 -7.74
CA VAL A 193 6.11 -13.73 -6.27
C VAL A 193 5.05 -12.76 -5.76
N GLN A 194 4.70 -11.76 -6.57
CA GLN A 194 3.70 -10.77 -6.21
C GLN A 194 2.29 -11.37 -6.01
N LEU A 195 1.97 -12.54 -6.55
CA LEU A 195 0.71 -13.24 -6.26
C LEU A 195 0.50 -13.54 -4.78
N LEU A 196 1.57 -13.66 -3.99
CA LEU A 196 1.50 -13.84 -2.54
C LEU A 196 0.81 -12.66 -1.84
N ALA A 197 0.73 -11.48 -2.48
CA ALA A 197 -0.02 -10.34 -1.99
C ALA A 197 -1.52 -10.67 -1.76
N ALA A 198 -2.10 -11.58 -2.54
CA ALA A 198 -3.48 -12.02 -2.36
C ALA A 198 -3.72 -12.73 -1.01
N ALA A 199 -2.68 -13.27 -0.37
CA ALA A 199 -2.77 -13.86 0.95
C ALA A 199 -3.04 -12.83 2.07
N ALA A 200 -2.97 -11.53 1.78
CA ALA A 200 -3.41 -10.48 2.68
C ALA A 200 -4.94 -10.39 2.81
N LEU A 201 -5.70 -10.84 1.79
CA LEU A 201 -7.16 -10.72 1.76
C LEU A 201 -7.85 -11.42 2.95
N PRO A 202 -7.51 -12.65 3.34
CA PRO A 202 -8.09 -13.27 4.54
C PRO A 202 -7.94 -12.40 5.79
N LEU A 203 -6.79 -11.74 5.99
CA LEU A 203 -6.55 -10.83 7.12
C LEU A 203 -7.44 -9.59 7.02
N ILE A 204 -7.52 -8.99 5.82
CA ILE A 204 -8.38 -7.84 5.53
C ILE A 204 -9.86 -8.20 5.78
N TRP A 205 -10.30 -9.38 5.39
CA TRP A 205 -11.68 -9.84 5.57
C TRP A 205 -12.06 -10.13 7.02
N LEU A 206 -11.10 -10.28 7.92
CA LEU A 206 -11.31 -10.36 9.37
C LEU A 206 -11.52 -8.98 10.01
N TYR A 207 -11.25 -7.90 9.28
CA TYR A 207 -11.52 -6.55 9.75
C TYR A 207 -13.03 -6.27 9.84
N ARG A 208 -13.47 -5.76 11.00
CA ARG A 208 -14.89 -5.51 11.32
C ARG A 208 -15.20 -4.02 11.54
N GLY A 209 -14.40 -3.12 10.97
CA GLY A 209 -14.65 -1.68 11.10
C GLY A 209 -14.19 -1.06 12.42
N ARG A 210 -13.53 -1.80 13.33
CA ARG A 210 -13.00 -1.26 14.58
C ARG A 210 -11.67 -0.56 14.36
N GLN A 211 -11.52 0.67 14.88
CA GLN A 211 -10.26 1.42 14.72
C GLN A 211 -9.13 0.91 15.63
N GLY A 212 -9.46 0.46 16.84
CA GLY A 212 -8.49 0.25 17.90
C GLY A 212 -8.13 1.54 18.64
N PRO A 213 -7.18 1.50 19.60
CA PRO A 213 -6.65 2.67 20.26
C PRO A 213 -6.16 3.73 19.28
N HIS A 214 -6.57 4.98 19.51
CA HIS A 214 -6.22 6.12 18.68
C HIS A 214 -5.78 7.30 19.54
N SER A 215 -4.58 7.85 19.26
CA SER A 215 -4.12 9.10 19.86
C SER A 215 -3.25 9.86 18.85
N PRO A 216 -3.11 11.19 18.98
CA PRO A 216 -2.21 11.98 18.11
C PRO A 216 -0.75 11.49 18.16
N VAL A 217 -0.29 11.03 19.34
CA VAL A 217 1.06 10.48 19.51
C VAL A 217 1.23 9.19 18.72
N LEU A 218 0.28 8.25 18.82
CA LEU A 218 0.29 7.02 18.02
C LEU A 218 0.27 7.34 16.52
N GLN A 219 -0.55 8.31 16.12
CA GLN A 219 -0.60 8.73 14.72
C GLN A 219 0.77 9.25 14.23
N GLY A 220 1.45 10.07 15.04
CA GLY A 220 2.80 10.54 14.74
C GLY A 220 3.81 9.39 14.60
N ILE A 221 3.76 8.39 15.50
CA ILE A 221 4.62 7.20 15.44
C ILE A 221 4.39 6.43 14.12
N TRP A 222 3.13 6.28 13.69
CA TRP A 222 2.83 5.58 12.43
C TRP A 222 3.41 6.27 11.20
N TYR A 223 3.34 7.61 11.14
CA TYR A 223 3.95 8.37 10.05
C TYR A 223 5.48 8.36 10.09
N ALA A 224 6.06 8.44 11.28
CA ALA A 224 7.51 8.43 11.45
C ALA A 224 8.13 7.04 11.19
N PHE A 225 7.37 5.95 11.34
CA PHE A 225 7.91 4.60 11.19
C PHE A 225 8.53 4.36 9.82
N TYR A 226 7.85 4.81 8.73
CA TYR A 226 8.31 4.52 7.39
C TYR A 226 9.69 5.13 7.10
N PRO A 227 9.95 6.43 7.25
CA PRO A 227 11.28 6.99 7.05
C PRO A 227 12.30 6.51 8.10
N ALA A 228 11.88 6.32 9.35
CA ALA A 228 12.80 5.98 10.44
C ALA A 228 13.38 4.57 10.29
N HIS A 229 12.55 3.55 9.95
CA HIS A 229 13.08 2.19 9.80
C HIS A 229 13.98 2.05 8.56
N LEU A 230 13.71 2.79 7.47
CA LEU A 230 14.58 2.82 6.29
C LEU A 230 15.96 3.40 6.62
N LEU A 231 16.01 4.53 7.32
CA LEU A 231 17.28 5.12 7.78
C LEU A 231 18.03 4.17 8.71
N LEU A 232 17.33 3.52 9.64
CA LEU A 232 17.94 2.55 10.56
C LEU A 232 18.55 1.38 9.80
N LEU A 233 17.80 0.78 8.85
CA LEU A 233 18.28 -0.35 8.06
C LEU A 233 19.43 0.04 7.14
N TRP A 234 19.36 1.19 6.50
CA TRP A 234 20.46 1.75 5.71
C TRP A 234 21.73 1.93 6.55
N TRP A 235 21.60 2.53 7.73
CA TRP A 235 22.72 2.73 8.64
C TRP A 235 23.31 1.39 9.09
N LEU A 236 22.50 0.42 9.44
CA LEU A 236 22.93 -0.93 9.82
C LEU A 236 23.67 -1.61 8.66
N ALA A 237 23.12 -1.59 7.45
CA ALA A 237 23.76 -2.19 6.27
C ALA A 237 25.16 -1.63 6.03
N ARG A 238 25.29 -0.29 6.08
CA ARG A 238 26.58 0.38 5.97
C ARG A 238 27.55 0.07 7.10
N SER A 239 27.05 -0.08 8.32
CA SER A 239 27.89 -0.39 9.48
C SER A 239 28.49 -1.79 9.44
N ILE A 240 27.87 -2.73 8.75
CA ILE A 240 28.35 -4.12 8.57
C ILE A 240 29.00 -4.37 7.20
N GLY A 241 29.16 -3.32 6.39
CA GLY A 241 29.89 -3.39 5.12
C GLY A 241 29.10 -4.01 3.95
N ILE A 242 27.78 -3.94 4.02
CA ILE A 242 26.88 -4.36 2.93
C ILE A 242 26.43 -3.12 2.14
#